data_d20f9c9d96c6f8e2382614b8fca2d5ce
#
_entry.id   d20f9c9d96c6f8e2382614b8fca2d5ce
#
_cell.length_a   1.000
_cell.length_b   1.000
_cell.length_c   1.000
_cell.angle_alpha   90.00
_cell.angle_beta   90.00
_cell.angle_gamma   90.00
#
_symmetry.space_group_name_H-M   'P 1'
#
loop_
_entity.id
_entity.type
_entity.pdbx_description
1 polymer ?
#
loop_
_entity_poly.entity_id
_entity_poly.type
_entity_poly.pdbx_seq_one_letter_code
_entity_poly.pdbx_strand_id
1 'polypeptide(L)'
;MKKLLFLGVLVTSLVVNASHLLGGFIQASQRGFSDTVNIAVILFSDPQGIPGPSSITLNDLVKTNGFYQNSSTIALTQQSTGSWQGIITTIYSSIAILPSGEHRLIYTNCCRGILTNASSAMNSNFTIALDYSKKALGTVPNSAPVVLSYLPVKWINGVTSQSMLFAFDPDGDSITVEKDDAINQHANNTFVPLAPFNQLTSYGSYSVDPTGLIKWKPNTLGQFGTGFKITEYRNGQLIGVNRIQQVFQVENGSTPQIVAPFNMSLNADSTVTITHDLVNGDSTYVGFTGSNYLNAQLVILGTTITKVAGTTWSITNLNTAGIYKGYLRIYSLNSNIDLPISLVINSTIGIEELTVTPTYEVFDWYGRSLGKNIMWSELKGLYVVKYSNGKIKKICVNGQ
;
A
#
# COMPACT_ATOMS: atom_id res chain seq x y z
N MET A 1 46.51 61.35 -1.13
CA MET A 1 46.11 60.14 -0.41
C MET A 1 44.71 59.80 -0.81
N LYS A 2 44.56 58.83 -1.74
CA LYS A 2 43.26 58.36 -2.23
C LYS A 2 42.80 57.21 -1.33
N LYS A 3 41.68 57.37 -0.58
CA LYS A 3 41.07 56.31 0.20
C LYS A 3 40.31 55.39 -0.76
N LEU A 4 40.81 54.19 -0.92
CA LEU A 4 40.16 53.13 -1.64
C LEU A 4 39.06 52.57 -0.72
N LEU A 5 37.81 52.84 -1.05
CA LEU A 5 36.66 52.29 -0.37
C LEU A 5 36.43 50.85 -0.94
N PHE A 6 36.84 49.82 -0.18
CA PHE A 6 36.57 48.43 -0.52
C PHE A 6 35.12 48.13 -0.14
N LEU A 7 34.21 48.24 -1.12
CA LEU A 7 32.83 47.80 -0.98
C LEU A 7 32.82 46.28 -1.11
N GLY A 8 32.92 45.61 0.03
CA GLY A 8 32.74 44.16 0.09
C GLY A 8 31.27 43.85 -0.20
N VAL A 9 30.96 43.48 -1.43
CA VAL A 9 29.68 42.88 -1.77
C VAL A 9 29.66 41.50 -1.13
N LEU A 10 29.01 41.41 0.02
CA LEU A 10 28.65 40.15 0.66
C LEU A 10 27.60 39.48 -0.22
N VAL A 11 28.04 38.68 -1.19
CA VAL A 11 27.17 37.80 -1.91
C VAL A 11 26.74 36.71 -0.92
N THR A 12 25.70 37.00 -0.15
CA THR A 12 24.97 35.96 0.52
C THR A 12 24.34 35.13 -0.60
N SER A 13 24.95 33.99 -0.91
CA SER A 13 24.30 32.95 -1.68
C SER A 13 23.03 32.60 -0.91
N LEU A 14 21.90 33.12 -1.36
CA LEU A 14 20.58 32.63 -0.98
C LEU A 14 20.57 31.18 -1.47
N VAL A 15 20.92 30.26 -0.59
CA VAL A 15 20.64 28.84 -0.80
C VAL A 15 19.12 28.77 -0.82
N VAL A 16 18.55 28.82 -2.01
CA VAL A 16 17.14 28.52 -2.21
C VAL A 16 17.01 27.03 -1.89
N ASN A 17 16.74 26.75 -0.63
CA ASN A 17 16.37 25.40 -0.22
C ASN A 17 15.00 25.12 -0.82
N ALA A 18 14.96 24.49 -1.97
CA ALA A 18 13.71 23.98 -2.52
C ALA A 18 13.20 22.85 -1.61
N SER A 19 11.91 22.82 -1.33
CA SER A 19 11.31 21.64 -0.68
C SER A 19 11.38 20.49 -1.67
N HIS A 20 12.38 19.63 -1.53
CA HIS A 20 12.56 18.49 -2.43
C HIS A 20 11.46 17.45 -2.16
N LEU A 21 10.32 17.59 -2.85
CA LEU A 21 9.26 16.60 -2.79
C LEU A 21 9.72 15.32 -3.48
N LEU A 22 9.72 14.24 -2.73
CA LEU A 22 10.12 12.90 -3.16
C LEU A 22 8.94 12.04 -3.59
N GLY A 23 7.72 12.45 -3.26
CA GLY A 23 6.54 11.70 -3.61
C GLY A 23 5.30 12.18 -2.89
N GLY A 24 4.18 11.54 -3.19
CA GLY A 24 2.93 11.77 -2.50
C GLY A 24 1.73 11.21 -3.23
N PHE A 25 0.60 11.27 -2.56
CA PHE A 25 -0.70 10.84 -3.08
C PHE A 25 -1.84 11.49 -2.29
N ILE A 26 -3.06 11.41 -2.85
CA ILE A 26 -4.29 11.91 -2.25
C ILE A 26 -5.15 10.73 -1.82
N GLN A 27 -5.78 10.83 -0.65
CA GLN A 27 -6.80 9.92 -0.17
C GLN A 27 -8.11 10.67 0.01
N ALA A 28 -9.24 10.02 -0.28
CA ALA A 28 -10.58 10.54 -0.01
C ALA A 28 -11.48 9.42 0.46
N SER A 29 -12.33 9.70 1.43
CA SER A 29 -13.29 8.75 1.98
C SER A 29 -14.58 9.46 2.34
N GLN A 30 -15.71 9.05 1.77
CA GLN A 30 -17.03 9.57 2.10
C GLN A 30 -17.43 9.13 3.50
N ARG A 31 -17.89 10.06 4.33
CA ARG A 31 -18.31 9.79 5.70
C ARG A 31 -19.74 9.23 5.74
N GLY A 32 -19.87 7.93 5.63
CA GLY A 32 -21.16 7.25 5.59
C GLY A 32 -22.04 7.82 4.48
N PHE A 33 -23.31 8.05 4.76
CA PHE A 33 -24.30 8.57 3.81
C PHE A 33 -24.36 10.11 3.76
N SER A 34 -23.33 10.80 4.24
CA SER A 34 -23.30 12.29 4.28
C SER A 34 -22.66 12.89 3.03
N ASP A 35 -22.84 14.21 2.86
CA ASP A 35 -22.12 14.95 1.80
C ASP A 35 -20.68 15.28 2.16
N THR A 36 -20.23 14.92 3.36
CA THR A 36 -18.88 15.18 3.81
C THR A 36 -17.92 14.07 3.36
N VAL A 37 -16.74 14.50 2.94
CA VAL A 37 -15.62 13.63 2.52
C VAL A 37 -14.41 13.98 3.37
N ASN A 38 -13.79 12.99 3.99
CA ASN A 38 -12.47 13.15 4.57
C ASN A 38 -11.46 13.14 3.43
N ILE A 39 -10.61 14.14 3.37
CA ILE A 39 -9.57 14.25 2.34
C ILE A 39 -8.23 14.37 3.07
N ALA A 40 -7.25 13.57 2.62
CA ALA A 40 -5.88 13.66 3.09
C ALA A 40 -4.91 13.72 1.91
N VAL A 41 -3.85 14.49 2.09
CA VAL A 41 -2.69 14.54 1.20
C VAL A 41 -1.48 14.08 2.00
N ILE A 42 -0.81 13.07 1.51
CA ILE A 42 0.41 12.53 2.09
C ILE A 42 1.57 12.95 1.18
N LEU A 43 2.54 13.67 1.73
CA LEU A 43 3.71 14.14 1.01
C LEU A 43 4.99 13.56 1.64
N PHE A 44 5.93 13.20 0.77
CA PHE A 44 7.28 12.76 1.15
C PHE A 44 8.28 13.81 0.72
N SER A 45 9.15 14.22 1.62
CA SER A 45 10.18 15.23 1.36
C SER A 45 11.54 14.82 1.91
N ASP A 46 12.57 15.38 1.30
CA ASP A 46 13.95 15.29 1.78
C ASP A 46 14.08 16.07 3.10
N PRO A 47 14.70 15.51 4.15
CA PRO A 47 14.92 16.21 5.42
C PRO A 47 15.84 17.43 5.28
N GLN A 48 16.63 17.50 4.21
CA GLN A 48 17.47 18.68 3.91
C GLN A 48 16.70 19.79 3.18
N GLY A 49 15.43 19.52 2.78
CA GLY A 49 14.57 20.51 2.15
C GLY A 49 13.92 21.45 3.16
N ILE A 50 13.17 22.44 2.65
CA ILE A 50 12.36 23.33 3.49
C ILE A 50 11.21 22.51 4.10
N PRO A 51 10.95 22.64 5.42
CA PRO A 51 9.77 22.04 6.04
C PRO A 51 8.51 22.43 5.28
N GLY A 52 7.59 21.49 5.13
CA GLY A 52 6.31 21.75 4.49
C GLY A 52 5.53 22.86 5.22
N PRO A 53 4.68 23.62 4.50
CA PRO A 53 3.84 24.67 5.11
C PRO A 53 2.84 24.06 6.10
N SER A 54 2.33 24.87 7.03
CA SER A 54 1.29 24.43 7.99
C SER A 54 -0.06 24.11 7.32
N SER A 55 -0.28 24.58 6.09
CA SER A 55 -1.47 24.30 5.30
C SER A 55 -1.14 24.23 3.81
N ILE A 56 -1.91 23.47 3.08
CA ILE A 56 -1.86 23.35 1.62
C ILE A 56 -3.26 23.50 1.02
N THR A 57 -3.33 23.71 -0.29
CA THR A 57 -4.60 23.84 -1.01
C THR A 57 -4.67 22.81 -2.13
N LEU A 58 -5.82 22.13 -2.21
CA LEU A 58 -6.21 21.31 -3.37
C LEU A 58 -7.13 22.11 -4.29
N ASN A 59 -7.00 21.91 -5.58
CA ASN A 59 -8.01 22.28 -6.55
C ASN A 59 -9.01 21.13 -6.69
N ASP A 60 -10.29 21.40 -6.52
CA ASP A 60 -11.39 20.50 -6.81
C ASP A 60 -12.02 20.88 -8.15
N LEU A 61 -11.97 19.98 -9.09
CA LEU A 61 -12.59 20.11 -10.42
C LEU A 61 -13.76 19.14 -10.49
N VAL A 62 -14.96 19.64 -10.81
CA VAL A 62 -16.15 18.82 -11.02
C VAL A 62 -16.32 18.49 -12.50
N LYS A 63 -16.62 17.24 -12.81
CA LYS A 63 -16.89 16.83 -14.20
C LYS A 63 -18.31 17.22 -14.60
N THR A 64 -18.41 18.08 -15.61
CA THR A 64 -19.66 18.53 -16.19
C THR A 64 -19.58 18.37 -17.71
N ASN A 65 -20.57 17.69 -18.32
CA ASN A 65 -20.60 17.43 -19.76
C ASN A 65 -19.32 16.75 -20.30
N GLY A 66 -18.73 15.85 -19.53
CA GLY A 66 -17.51 15.11 -19.89
C GLY A 66 -16.19 15.83 -19.63
N PHE A 67 -16.23 17.10 -19.19
CA PHE A 67 -15.03 17.90 -18.91
C PHE A 67 -14.93 18.28 -17.46
N TYR A 68 -13.73 18.29 -16.89
CA TYR A 68 -13.46 18.79 -15.56
C TYR A 68 -13.36 20.32 -15.58
N GLN A 69 -14.09 20.97 -14.69
CA GLN A 69 -14.12 22.43 -14.56
C GLN A 69 -13.81 22.82 -13.13
N ASN A 70 -13.16 23.96 -12.92
CA ASN A 70 -12.90 24.48 -11.58
C ASN A 70 -14.23 24.74 -10.86
N SER A 71 -14.37 24.13 -9.69
CA SER A 71 -15.52 24.37 -8.83
C SER A 71 -15.10 25.05 -7.52
N SER A 72 -14.04 24.58 -6.87
CA SER A 72 -13.62 25.11 -5.59
C SER A 72 -12.14 24.80 -5.28
N THR A 73 -11.68 25.39 -4.18
CA THR A 73 -10.41 25.03 -3.56
C THR A 73 -10.66 24.49 -2.16
N ILE A 74 -9.91 23.49 -1.74
CA ILE A 74 -10.04 22.86 -0.43
C ILE A 74 -8.73 23.11 0.33
N ALA A 75 -8.82 23.84 1.44
CA ALA A 75 -7.69 24.03 2.33
C ALA A 75 -7.53 22.80 3.24
N LEU A 76 -6.31 22.29 3.35
CA LEU A 76 -5.95 21.23 4.27
C LEU A 76 -4.92 21.73 5.27
N THR A 77 -5.06 21.33 6.52
CA THR A 77 -4.12 21.65 7.59
C THR A 77 -3.22 20.46 7.89
N GLN A 78 -1.99 20.76 8.25
CA GLN A 78 -1.02 19.73 8.66
C GLN A 78 -1.50 19.06 9.95
N GLN A 79 -1.61 17.75 9.93
CA GLN A 79 -2.04 16.93 11.08
C GLN A 79 -0.85 16.31 11.81
N SER A 80 0.10 15.80 11.04
CA SER A 80 1.29 15.15 11.59
C SER A 80 2.47 15.25 10.66
N THR A 81 3.66 15.16 11.26
CA THR A 81 4.93 15.01 10.55
C THR A 81 5.70 13.90 11.23
N GLY A 82 6.15 12.95 10.45
CA GLY A 82 7.00 11.86 10.90
C GLY A 82 8.30 11.84 10.09
N SER A 83 9.34 11.24 10.64
CA SER A 83 10.59 10.99 9.92
C SER A 83 10.92 9.50 10.00
N TRP A 84 11.26 8.94 8.85
CA TRP A 84 11.64 7.54 8.76
C TRP A 84 12.68 7.33 7.66
N GLN A 85 13.80 6.68 7.98
CA GLN A 85 14.94 6.46 7.05
C GLN A 85 15.41 7.72 6.30
N GLY A 86 15.40 8.86 6.97
CA GLY A 86 15.82 10.11 6.34
C GLY A 86 14.79 10.69 5.36
N ILE A 87 13.54 10.32 5.47
CA ILE A 87 12.44 10.87 4.68
C ILE A 87 11.42 11.47 5.63
N ILE A 88 11.00 12.68 5.36
CA ILE A 88 9.93 13.34 6.09
C ILE A 88 8.60 12.98 5.43
N THR A 89 7.68 12.44 6.20
CA THR A 89 6.29 12.23 5.79
C THR A 89 5.43 13.27 6.47
N THR A 90 4.71 14.06 5.69
CA THR A 90 3.77 15.06 6.19
C THR A 90 2.36 14.72 5.72
N ILE A 91 1.43 14.68 6.66
CA ILE A 91 0.01 14.42 6.40
C ILE A 91 -0.77 15.70 6.59
N TYR A 92 -1.49 16.11 5.56
CA TYR A 92 -2.45 17.20 5.59
C TYR A 92 -3.86 16.65 5.45
N SER A 93 -4.81 17.14 6.20
CA SER A 93 -6.19 16.69 6.04
C SER A 93 -7.23 17.81 6.24
N SER A 94 -8.41 17.55 5.70
CA SER A 94 -9.60 18.38 5.87
C SER A 94 -10.86 17.52 5.72
N ILE A 95 -11.97 18.05 6.21
CA ILE A 95 -13.31 17.55 5.91
C ILE A 95 -13.94 18.54 4.97
N ALA A 96 -14.29 18.11 3.76
CA ALA A 96 -14.93 18.93 2.75
C ALA A 96 -16.36 18.48 2.48
N ILE A 97 -17.23 19.41 2.13
CA ILE A 97 -18.56 19.11 1.58
C ILE A 97 -18.39 19.09 0.07
N LEU A 98 -18.59 17.92 -0.54
CA LEU A 98 -18.55 17.75 -1.99
C LEU A 98 -19.95 17.38 -2.49
N PRO A 99 -20.46 18.00 -3.55
CA PRO A 99 -21.67 17.53 -4.21
C PRO A 99 -21.47 16.10 -4.76
N SER A 100 -22.56 15.38 -4.99
CA SER A 100 -22.47 14.07 -5.68
C SER A 100 -22.02 14.27 -7.12
N GLY A 101 -21.13 13.37 -7.58
CA GLY A 101 -20.58 13.44 -8.93
C GLY A 101 -19.13 13.00 -9.01
N GLU A 102 -18.53 13.22 -10.16
CA GLU A 102 -17.12 12.94 -10.41
C GLU A 102 -16.27 14.19 -10.12
N HIS A 103 -15.34 14.05 -9.22
CA HIS A 103 -14.40 15.08 -8.79
C HIS A 103 -12.99 14.73 -9.23
N ARG A 104 -12.17 15.73 -9.53
CA ARG A 104 -10.73 15.61 -9.68
C ARG A 104 -10.05 16.51 -8.68
N LEU A 105 -9.49 15.93 -7.64
CA LEU A 105 -8.72 16.60 -6.62
C LEU A 105 -7.26 16.68 -7.08
N ILE A 106 -6.67 17.88 -7.12
CA ILE A 106 -5.31 18.09 -7.61
C ILE A 106 -4.51 18.89 -6.61
N TYR A 107 -3.36 18.38 -6.24
CA TYR A 107 -2.31 19.12 -5.55
C TYR A 107 -1.15 19.34 -6.50
N THR A 108 -0.76 20.61 -6.64
CA THR A 108 0.42 21.00 -7.42
C THR A 108 1.27 21.93 -6.59
N ASN A 109 2.56 21.68 -6.52
CA ASN A 109 3.51 22.55 -5.85
C ASN A 109 4.85 22.57 -6.60
N CYS A 110 5.61 23.63 -6.48
CA CYS A 110 7.01 23.71 -6.85
C CYS A 110 7.84 23.23 -5.64
N CYS A 111 9.00 22.76 -5.74
CA CYS A 111 9.82 22.37 -6.88
C CYS A 111 10.32 20.96 -6.61
N ARG A 112 10.50 20.19 -7.66
CA ARG A 112 11.12 18.85 -7.54
C ARG A 112 12.61 18.99 -7.25
N GLY A 113 13.18 17.93 -6.68
CA GLY A 113 14.62 17.72 -6.68
C GLY A 113 15.16 17.42 -8.09
N ILE A 114 16.47 17.31 -8.20
CA ILE A 114 17.13 16.90 -9.45
C ILE A 114 16.80 15.45 -9.72
N LEU A 115 16.33 15.17 -10.94
CA LEU A 115 16.02 13.81 -11.38
C LEU A 115 16.95 13.43 -12.55
N THR A 116 17.52 12.23 -12.47
CA THR A 116 18.40 11.68 -13.52
C THR A 116 17.65 11.46 -14.85
N ASN A 117 16.38 11.09 -14.76
CA ASN A 117 15.53 10.81 -15.94
C ASN A 117 14.71 12.02 -16.40
N ALA A 118 14.92 13.20 -15.80
CA ALA A 118 14.24 14.42 -16.21
C ALA A 118 15.11 15.65 -15.92
N SER A 119 15.84 16.12 -16.90
CA SER A 119 16.81 17.22 -16.75
C SER A 119 16.19 18.57 -16.35
N SER A 120 14.90 18.78 -16.64
CA SER A 120 14.15 19.99 -16.26
C SER A 120 13.47 19.89 -14.89
N ALA A 121 13.66 18.80 -14.13
CA ALA A 121 12.91 18.54 -12.91
C ALA A 121 13.09 19.60 -11.82
N MET A 122 14.28 20.15 -11.69
CA MET A 122 14.66 21.05 -10.60
C MET A 122 13.78 22.31 -10.47
N ASN A 123 13.20 22.78 -11.56
CA ASN A 123 12.31 23.95 -11.57
C ASN A 123 10.88 23.60 -12.01
N SER A 124 10.54 22.33 -12.03
CA SER A 124 9.22 21.87 -12.47
C SER A 124 8.32 21.58 -11.28
N ASN A 125 7.03 21.62 -11.56
CA ASN A 125 6.04 21.30 -10.54
C ASN A 125 6.01 19.80 -10.23
N PHE A 126 5.58 19.52 -9.02
CA PHE A 126 5.16 18.22 -8.53
C PHE A 126 3.64 18.19 -8.50
N THR A 127 3.01 17.26 -9.21
CA THR A 127 1.55 17.18 -9.27
C THR A 127 1.09 15.76 -8.96
N ILE A 128 0.17 15.65 -8.01
CA ILE A 128 -0.58 14.42 -7.71
C ILE A 128 -2.07 14.69 -7.88
N ALA A 129 -2.83 13.65 -8.20
CA ALA A 129 -4.26 13.81 -8.45
C ALA A 129 -5.06 12.58 -8.07
N LEU A 130 -6.32 12.80 -7.71
CA LEU A 130 -7.30 11.77 -7.45
C LEU A 130 -8.59 12.09 -8.21
N ASP A 131 -8.95 11.25 -9.18
CA ASP A 131 -10.29 11.21 -9.74
C ASP A 131 -11.15 10.39 -8.80
N TYR A 132 -12.19 10.99 -8.26
CA TYR A 132 -13.00 10.45 -7.18
C TYR A 132 -14.48 10.56 -7.49
N SER A 133 -15.20 9.45 -7.45
CA SER A 133 -16.64 9.44 -7.63
C SER A 133 -17.35 9.53 -6.28
N LYS A 134 -17.76 10.72 -5.89
CA LYS A 134 -18.59 10.97 -4.71
C LYS A 134 -20.02 10.50 -4.96
N LYS A 135 -20.49 9.54 -4.17
CA LYS A 135 -21.83 8.98 -4.31
C LYS A 135 -22.91 9.86 -3.71
N ALA A 136 -24.11 9.76 -4.26
CA ALA A 136 -25.28 10.49 -3.77
C ALA A 136 -25.68 10.05 -2.35
N LEU A 137 -26.38 10.93 -1.64
CA LEU A 137 -26.98 10.60 -0.35
C LEU A 137 -27.89 9.35 -0.46
N GLY A 138 -27.80 8.46 0.51
CA GLY A 138 -28.56 7.23 0.55
C GLY A 138 -28.05 6.09 -0.32
N THR A 139 -26.97 6.29 -1.06
CA THR A 139 -26.28 5.22 -1.80
C THR A 139 -25.04 4.72 -1.06
N VAL A 140 -24.50 3.56 -1.46
CA VAL A 140 -23.26 3.03 -0.88
C VAL A 140 -22.14 4.05 -1.03
N PRO A 141 -21.51 4.47 0.07
CA PRO A 141 -20.41 5.43 0.04
C PRO A 141 -19.24 4.95 -0.81
N ASN A 142 -18.35 5.87 -1.16
CA ASN A 142 -17.10 5.55 -1.85
C ASN A 142 -15.91 6.07 -1.06
N SER A 143 -14.90 5.21 -0.94
CA SER A 143 -13.58 5.54 -0.42
C SER A 143 -12.56 5.25 -1.52
N ALA A 144 -11.66 6.17 -1.79
CA ALA A 144 -10.57 5.92 -2.74
C ALA A 144 -9.61 4.84 -2.20
N PRO A 145 -8.90 4.12 -3.06
CA PRO A 145 -7.91 3.13 -2.63
C PRO A 145 -6.89 3.70 -1.65
N VAL A 146 -6.63 2.96 -0.58
CA VAL A 146 -5.64 3.28 0.45
C VAL A 146 -4.30 2.68 0.07
N VAL A 147 -3.25 3.50 0.11
CA VAL A 147 -1.87 3.08 -0.16
C VAL A 147 -1.13 2.91 1.16
N LEU A 148 -0.58 1.73 1.39
CA LEU A 148 0.13 1.38 2.63
C LEU A 148 1.65 1.33 2.50
N SER A 149 2.18 1.07 1.31
CA SER A 149 3.63 0.94 1.06
C SER A 149 4.13 2.06 0.14
N TYR A 150 4.26 3.25 0.67
CA TYR A 150 4.41 4.48 -0.11
C TYR A 150 5.72 5.25 0.14
N LEU A 151 6.74 4.62 0.67
CA LEU A 151 8.01 5.34 0.90
C LEU A 151 8.85 5.35 -0.37
N PRO A 152 9.61 6.43 -0.62
CA PRO A 152 10.64 6.41 -1.64
C PRO A 152 11.53 5.20 -1.48
N VAL A 153 11.67 4.43 -2.54
CA VAL A 153 12.33 3.13 -2.51
C VAL A 153 13.78 3.32 -2.94
N LYS A 154 14.69 2.69 -2.19
CA LYS A 154 16.09 2.63 -2.53
C LYS A 154 16.39 1.37 -3.34
N TRP A 155 17.13 1.53 -4.42
CA TRP A 155 17.50 0.48 -5.36
C TRP A 155 19.01 0.37 -5.48
N ILE A 156 19.51 -0.85 -5.71
CA ILE A 156 20.94 -1.08 -5.88
C ILE A 156 21.26 -1.18 -7.38
N ASN A 157 22.24 -0.39 -7.79
CA ASN A 157 22.71 -0.34 -9.17
C ASN A 157 23.19 -1.73 -9.65
N GLY A 158 22.71 -2.17 -10.80
CA GLY A 158 23.06 -3.46 -11.40
C GLY A 158 22.41 -4.69 -10.79
N VAL A 159 21.60 -4.53 -9.72
CA VAL A 159 20.95 -5.65 -9.02
C VAL A 159 19.46 -5.66 -9.29
N THR A 160 18.90 -6.81 -9.65
CA THR A 160 17.45 -6.97 -9.73
C THR A 160 16.87 -6.97 -8.33
N SER A 161 15.99 -6.00 -8.06
CA SER A 161 15.27 -5.87 -6.79
C SER A 161 13.78 -5.70 -7.05
N GLN A 162 12.98 -5.82 -6.01
CA GLN A 162 11.55 -5.61 -6.08
C GLN A 162 11.04 -4.77 -4.93
N SER A 163 9.98 -4.01 -5.22
CA SER A 163 9.23 -3.21 -4.24
C SER A 163 7.74 -3.35 -4.50
N MET A 164 6.92 -3.10 -3.50
CA MET A 164 5.47 -3.23 -3.60
C MET A 164 4.80 -1.87 -3.38
N LEU A 165 4.07 -1.39 -4.37
CA LEU A 165 3.06 -0.36 -4.17
C LEU A 165 1.79 -1.05 -3.69
N PHE A 166 1.74 -1.34 -2.39
CA PHE A 166 0.64 -2.09 -1.80
C PHE A 166 -0.54 -1.18 -1.53
N ALA A 167 -1.62 -1.41 -2.27
CA ALA A 167 -2.88 -0.69 -2.12
C ALA A 167 -4.04 -1.66 -1.95
N PHE A 168 -5.10 -1.19 -1.32
CA PHE A 168 -6.37 -1.91 -1.22
C PHE A 168 -7.53 -0.92 -1.22
N ASP A 169 -8.71 -1.37 -1.58
CA ASP A 169 -9.92 -0.58 -1.52
C ASP A 169 -10.71 -0.90 -0.25
N PRO A 170 -11.05 0.11 0.61
CA PRO A 170 -11.79 -0.14 1.86
C PRO A 170 -13.23 -0.63 1.65
N ASP A 171 -13.83 -0.31 0.50
CA ASP A 171 -15.21 -0.69 0.17
C ASP A 171 -15.28 -2.06 -0.54
N GLY A 172 -14.12 -2.67 -0.82
CA GLY A 172 -13.99 -3.96 -1.48
C GLY A 172 -14.04 -3.89 -3.01
N ASP A 173 -13.87 -2.70 -3.57
CA ASP A 173 -13.79 -2.51 -5.01
C ASP A 173 -12.51 -3.12 -5.60
N SER A 174 -12.55 -3.54 -6.85
CA SER A 174 -11.37 -4.06 -7.51
C SER A 174 -10.44 -2.93 -7.96
N ILE A 175 -9.14 -3.12 -7.74
CA ILE A 175 -8.14 -2.13 -8.15
C ILE A 175 -7.08 -2.76 -9.05
N THR A 176 -6.50 -1.93 -9.92
CA THR A 176 -5.33 -2.27 -10.71
C THR A 176 -4.27 -1.19 -10.56
N VAL A 177 -3.01 -1.58 -10.56
CA VAL A 177 -1.87 -0.68 -10.51
C VAL A 177 -1.16 -0.69 -11.86
N GLU A 178 -0.85 0.48 -12.38
CA GLU A 178 -0.09 0.66 -13.61
C GLU A 178 1.02 1.70 -13.40
N LYS A 179 2.08 1.59 -14.20
CA LYS A 179 3.05 2.68 -14.31
C LYS A 179 2.42 3.90 -14.96
N ASP A 180 2.80 5.09 -14.49
CA ASP A 180 2.42 6.37 -15.08
C ASP A 180 3.66 7.26 -15.22
N ASP A 181 3.57 8.32 -15.99
CA ASP A 181 4.65 9.29 -16.10
C ASP A 181 4.68 10.23 -14.89
N ALA A 182 5.85 10.80 -14.61
CA ALA A 182 5.93 11.87 -13.65
C ALA A 182 5.22 13.11 -14.19
N ILE A 183 4.23 13.62 -13.46
CA ILE A 183 3.34 14.70 -13.90
C ILE A 183 3.90 16.04 -13.44
N ASN A 184 4.07 16.98 -14.37
CA ASN A 184 4.44 18.35 -14.09
C ASN A 184 3.22 19.20 -13.67
N GLN A 185 2.14 19.13 -14.45
CA GLN A 185 0.94 19.95 -14.18
C GLN A 185 -0.31 19.30 -14.79
N HIS A 186 -1.46 19.81 -14.39
CA HIS A 186 -2.74 19.56 -15.04
C HIS A 186 -3.13 20.81 -15.84
N ALA A 187 -3.36 20.66 -17.13
CA ALA A 187 -3.79 21.75 -18.01
C ALA A 187 -4.76 21.20 -19.07
N ASN A 188 -5.74 22.00 -19.44
CA ASN A 188 -6.72 21.67 -20.51
C ASN A 188 -7.34 20.27 -20.35
N ASN A 189 -7.74 19.90 -19.12
CA ASN A 189 -8.28 18.57 -18.78
C ASN A 189 -7.32 17.38 -18.94
N THR A 190 -6.05 17.63 -19.21
CA THR A 190 -5.01 16.60 -19.35
C THR A 190 -3.91 16.75 -18.33
N PHE A 191 -3.25 15.65 -18.01
CA PHE A 191 -2.03 15.67 -17.22
C PHE A 191 -0.84 15.83 -18.17
N VAL A 192 -0.04 16.86 -17.92
CA VAL A 192 1.16 17.14 -18.70
C VAL A 192 2.34 16.45 -18.03
N PRO A 193 2.98 15.49 -18.69
CA PRO A 193 4.14 14.83 -18.12
C PRO A 193 5.30 15.81 -17.96
N LEU A 194 6.24 15.45 -17.12
CA LEU A 194 7.51 16.17 -16.98
C LEU A 194 8.29 16.03 -18.31
N ALA A 195 8.80 17.11 -18.87
CA ALA A 195 9.52 17.09 -20.13
C ALA A 195 10.87 17.80 -20.03
N PRO A 196 11.96 17.27 -20.64
CA PRO A 196 12.04 15.93 -21.20
C PRO A 196 12.01 14.86 -20.11
N PHE A 197 11.25 13.78 -20.30
CA PHE A 197 11.11 12.69 -19.35
C PHE A 197 11.43 11.35 -20.03
N ASN A 198 12.40 10.64 -19.48
CA ASN A 198 12.74 9.30 -19.89
C ASN A 198 12.18 8.29 -18.90
N GLN A 199 11.40 7.33 -19.38
CA GLN A 199 10.86 6.26 -18.54
C GLN A 199 11.98 5.40 -17.93
N LEU A 200 11.72 4.78 -16.79
CA LEU A 200 12.69 3.93 -16.08
C LEU A 200 13.19 2.75 -16.93
N THR A 201 12.44 2.35 -17.94
CA THR A 201 12.88 1.34 -18.92
C THR A 201 14.13 1.74 -19.69
N SER A 202 14.43 3.03 -19.84
CA SER A 202 15.68 3.51 -20.43
C SER A 202 16.89 3.35 -19.51
N TYR A 203 16.67 3.10 -18.23
CA TYR A 203 17.69 2.97 -17.19
C TYR A 203 17.72 1.58 -16.58
N GLY A 204 17.35 0.58 -17.35
CA GLY A 204 17.40 -0.83 -16.98
C GLY A 204 16.08 -1.58 -17.15
N SER A 205 16.06 -2.84 -16.73
CA SER A 205 14.85 -3.66 -16.82
C SER A 205 13.84 -3.24 -15.75
N TYR A 206 12.73 -2.63 -16.15
CA TYR A 206 11.69 -2.10 -15.27
C TYR A 206 10.30 -2.61 -15.63
N SER A 207 9.56 -3.10 -14.66
CA SER A 207 8.17 -3.54 -14.81
C SER A 207 7.35 -3.26 -13.57
N VAL A 208 6.06 -3.07 -13.76
CA VAL A 208 5.02 -2.98 -12.73
C VAL A 208 3.91 -3.92 -13.14
N ASP A 209 3.48 -4.79 -12.24
CA ASP A 209 2.34 -5.64 -12.50
C ASP A 209 1.03 -5.04 -11.92
N PRO A 210 -0.14 -5.55 -12.32
CA PRO A 210 -1.42 -5.02 -11.86
C PRO A 210 -1.66 -5.11 -10.34
N THR A 211 -0.90 -5.92 -9.61
CA THR A 211 -0.97 -6.01 -8.14
C THR A 211 -0.12 -4.95 -7.44
N GLY A 212 0.66 -4.18 -8.21
CA GLY A 212 1.56 -3.17 -7.69
C GLY A 212 2.97 -3.66 -7.38
N LEU A 213 3.34 -4.89 -7.77
CA LEU A 213 4.71 -5.36 -7.64
C LEU A 213 5.59 -4.72 -8.71
N ILE A 214 6.57 -3.98 -8.24
CA ILE A 214 7.57 -3.28 -9.06
C ILE A 214 8.84 -4.11 -9.06
N LYS A 215 9.37 -4.43 -10.24
CA LYS A 215 10.68 -5.07 -10.41
C LYS A 215 11.57 -4.16 -11.23
N TRP A 216 12.78 -3.89 -10.74
CA TRP A 216 13.74 -3.06 -11.45
C TRP A 216 15.17 -3.55 -11.24
N LYS A 217 15.94 -3.52 -12.32
CA LYS A 217 17.39 -3.67 -12.32
C LYS A 217 17.98 -2.40 -12.91
N PRO A 218 18.22 -1.36 -12.10
CA PRO A 218 18.78 -0.11 -12.60
C PRO A 218 20.23 -0.30 -13.08
N ASN A 219 20.63 0.50 -14.06
CA ASN A 219 21.99 0.50 -14.60
C ASN A 219 22.70 1.85 -14.45
N THR A 220 22.08 2.78 -13.73
CA THR A 220 22.59 4.16 -13.57
C THR A 220 22.26 4.64 -12.17
N LEU A 221 23.24 5.30 -11.52
CA LEU A 221 23.07 5.90 -10.21
C LEU A 221 22.25 7.19 -10.29
N GLY A 222 21.56 7.55 -9.21
CA GLY A 222 20.88 8.83 -9.08
C GLY A 222 19.44 8.72 -8.58
N GLN A 223 18.71 9.82 -8.70
CA GLN A 223 17.29 9.92 -8.36
C GLN A 223 16.43 9.88 -9.62
N PHE A 224 15.40 9.08 -9.60
CA PHE A 224 14.53 8.85 -10.74
C PHE A 224 13.08 9.12 -10.36
N GLY A 225 12.45 10.07 -11.04
CA GLY A 225 11.01 10.31 -10.91
C GLY A 225 10.21 9.22 -11.62
N THR A 226 9.11 8.81 -11.00
CA THR A 226 8.13 7.90 -11.61
C THR A 226 6.73 8.24 -11.10
N GLY A 227 5.74 7.81 -11.84
CA GLY A 227 4.35 7.87 -11.45
C GLY A 227 3.72 6.49 -11.45
N PHE A 228 2.62 6.38 -10.71
CA PHE A 228 1.75 5.22 -10.71
C PHE A 228 0.30 5.69 -10.80
N LYS A 229 -0.50 4.84 -11.43
CA LYS A 229 -1.93 5.01 -11.51
C LYS A 229 -2.60 3.81 -10.87
N ILE A 230 -3.38 4.06 -9.82
CA ILE A 230 -4.26 3.06 -9.21
C ILE A 230 -5.66 3.33 -9.74
N THR A 231 -6.21 2.37 -10.47
CA THR A 231 -7.54 2.47 -11.07
C THR A 231 -8.50 1.60 -10.27
N GLU A 232 -9.65 2.17 -9.91
CA GLU A 232 -10.68 1.56 -9.07
C GLU A 232 -11.93 1.24 -9.89
N TYR A 233 -12.46 0.03 -9.72
CA TYR A 233 -13.63 -0.45 -10.44
C TYR A 233 -14.66 -1.04 -9.48
N ARG A 234 -15.90 -0.57 -9.56
CA ARG A 234 -17.07 -1.13 -8.87
C ARG A 234 -18.00 -1.79 -9.89
N ASN A 235 -18.21 -3.10 -9.74
CA ASN A 235 -19.00 -3.89 -10.70
C ASN A 235 -18.53 -3.74 -12.16
N GLY A 236 -17.21 -3.66 -12.38
CA GLY A 236 -16.60 -3.50 -13.69
C GLY A 236 -16.65 -2.06 -14.27
N GLN A 237 -17.26 -1.11 -13.57
CA GLN A 237 -17.28 0.29 -13.96
C GLN A 237 -16.15 1.08 -13.29
N LEU A 238 -15.45 1.88 -14.05
CA LEU A 238 -14.44 2.81 -13.53
C LEU A 238 -15.10 3.86 -12.64
N ILE A 239 -14.64 3.98 -11.39
CA ILE A 239 -15.16 4.94 -10.41
C ILE A 239 -14.09 5.85 -9.80
N GLY A 240 -12.82 5.52 -9.95
CA GLY A 240 -11.73 6.33 -9.41
C GLY A 240 -10.39 6.06 -10.06
N VAL A 241 -9.51 7.07 -10.03
CA VAL A 241 -8.11 6.94 -10.46
C VAL A 241 -7.23 7.77 -9.54
N ASN A 242 -6.35 7.12 -8.80
CA ASN A 242 -5.35 7.80 -7.96
C ASN A 242 -4.01 7.85 -8.70
N ARG A 243 -3.49 9.06 -8.92
CA ARG A 243 -2.19 9.29 -9.57
C ARG A 243 -1.16 9.70 -8.54
N ILE A 244 -0.24 8.81 -8.32
CA ILE A 244 0.81 8.87 -7.31
C ILE A 244 2.11 9.26 -7.98
N GLN A 245 2.89 10.09 -7.31
CA GLN A 245 4.25 10.43 -7.72
C GLN A 245 5.24 9.89 -6.71
N GLN A 246 6.35 9.37 -7.19
CA GLN A 246 7.41 8.82 -6.36
C GLN A 246 8.80 9.05 -6.97
N VAL A 247 9.80 9.20 -6.11
CA VAL A 247 11.21 9.22 -6.50
C VAL A 247 11.87 7.93 -6.02
N PHE A 248 12.55 7.25 -6.91
CA PHE A 248 13.42 6.13 -6.61
C PHE A 248 14.85 6.62 -6.52
N GLN A 249 15.58 6.14 -5.51
CA GLN A 249 16.99 6.44 -5.33
C GLN A 249 17.84 5.21 -5.66
N VAL A 250 18.77 5.34 -6.62
CA VAL A 250 19.67 4.26 -7.02
C VAL A 250 21.06 4.54 -6.47
N GLU A 251 21.56 3.63 -5.66
CA GLU A 251 22.84 3.70 -4.98
C GLU A 251 23.70 2.44 -5.27
N ASN A 252 24.97 2.49 -4.94
CA ASN A 252 25.80 1.30 -4.85
C ASN A 252 25.60 0.64 -3.49
N GLY A 253 25.62 -0.70 -3.45
CA GLY A 253 25.45 -1.43 -2.19
C GLY A 253 25.07 -2.88 -2.41
N SER A 254 24.48 -3.48 -1.38
CA SER A 254 23.94 -4.84 -1.39
C SER A 254 22.48 -4.86 -0.97
N THR A 255 21.70 -5.75 -1.56
CA THR A 255 20.32 -5.98 -1.15
C THR A 255 20.26 -6.81 0.13
N PRO A 256 19.24 -6.61 0.99
CA PRO A 256 18.96 -7.52 2.08
C PRO A 256 18.54 -8.89 1.55
N GLN A 257 18.83 -9.94 2.31
CA GLN A 257 18.52 -11.32 1.95
C GLN A 257 17.89 -12.06 3.12
N ILE A 258 16.87 -12.87 2.82
CA ILE A 258 16.35 -13.88 3.75
C ILE A 258 17.24 -15.12 3.63
N VAL A 259 17.78 -15.59 4.75
CA VAL A 259 18.61 -16.80 4.81
C VAL A 259 17.78 -18.00 5.25
N ALA A 260 17.02 -17.85 6.33
CA ALA A 260 16.15 -18.91 6.85
C ALA A 260 14.82 -18.32 7.31
N PRO A 261 13.75 -18.51 6.52
CA PRO A 261 12.38 -18.19 6.95
C PRO A 261 11.90 -19.24 7.97
N PHE A 262 11.00 -18.81 8.84
CA PHE A 262 10.41 -19.64 9.88
C PHE A 262 8.89 -19.46 9.85
N ASN A 263 8.13 -20.55 9.78
CA ASN A 263 6.68 -20.60 9.56
C ASN A 263 6.21 -19.79 8.33
N MET A 264 7.09 -19.61 7.37
CA MET A 264 6.77 -19.04 6.07
C MET A 264 7.61 -19.72 4.99
N SER A 265 7.08 -19.80 3.78
CA SER A 265 7.78 -20.35 2.60
C SER A 265 8.14 -19.23 1.66
N LEU A 266 9.39 -19.13 1.28
CA LEU A 266 9.85 -18.23 0.22
C LEU A 266 9.78 -18.98 -1.11
N ASN A 267 8.94 -18.52 -2.02
CA ASN A 267 8.72 -19.11 -3.33
C ASN A 267 9.81 -18.66 -4.34
N ALA A 268 9.96 -19.41 -5.42
CA ALA A 268 10.96 -19.11 -6.47
C ALA A 268 10.72 -17.76 -7.18
N ASP A 269 9.48 -17.26 -7.20
CA ASP A 269 9.10 -15.96 -7.75
C ASP A 269 9.31 -14.78 -6.77
N SER A 270 9.95 -15.06 -5.63
CA SER A 270 10.18 -14.10 -4.53
C SER A 270 8.89 -13.64 -3.83
N THR A 271 7.84 -14.44 -3.86
CA THR A 271 6.67 -14.27 -2.99
C THR A 271 6.81 -15.09 -1.72
N VAL A 272 6.07 -14.73 -0.67
CA VAL A 272 6.06 -15.45 0.61
C VAL A 272 4.67 -16.03 0.84
N THR A 273 4.62 -17.30 1.18
CA THR A 273 3.39 -17.96 1.60
C THR A 273 3.48 -18.32 3.08
N ILE A 274 2.45 -17.96 3.83
CA ILE A 274 2.21 -18.36 5.21
C ILE A 274 0.95 -19.21 5.20
N THR A 275 1.04 -20.43 5.72
CA THR A 275 -0.12 -21.30 5.85
C THR A 275 -0.42 -21.51 7.33
N HIS A 276 -1.66 -21.32 7.72
CA HIS A 276 -2.12 -21.51 9.09
C HIS A 276 -3.48 -22.22 9.08
N ASP A 277 -3.62 -23.23 9.95
CA ASP A 277 -4.87 -23.91 10.13
C ASP A 277 -5.69 -23.19 11.21
N LEU A 278 -6.93 -22.87 10.92
CA LEU A 278 -7.82 -22.14 11.80
C LEU A 278 -8.16 -23.00 13.03
N VAL A 279 -7.49 -22.73 14.14
CA VAL A 279 -7.87 -23.26 15.46
C VAL A 279 -8.34 -22.06 16.30
N ASN A 280 -9.50 -22.15 16.91
CA ASN A 280 -10.19 -21.06 17.61
C ASN A 280 -9.25 -20.15 18.42
N GLY A 281 -9.13 -18.90 18.01
CA GLY A 281 -8.44 -17.84 18.75
C GLY A 281 -6.92 -17.86 18.69
N ASP A 282 -6.32 -18.69 17.85
CA ASP A 282 -4.88 -18.83 17.79
C ASP A 282 -4.18 -17.68 17.09
N SER A 283 -2.95 -17.49 17.50
CA SER A 283 -1.96 -16.66 16.82
C SER A 283 -0.93 -17.52 16.12
N THR A 284 -0.46 -17.10 14.95
CA THR A 284 0.70 -17.70 14.33
C THR A 284 1.93 -16.81 14.47
N TYR A 285 3.09 -17.42 14.67
CA TYR A 285 4.36 -16.71 14.73
C TYR A 285 5.12 -16.96 13.43
N VAL A 286 5.58 -15.89 12.82
CA VAL A 286 6.35 -15.93 11.57
C VAL A 286 7.59 -15.07 11.70
N GLY A 287 8.62 -15.41 10.94
CA GLY A 287 9.85 -14.63 10.98
C GLY A 287 10.90 -15.14 10.00
N PHE A 288 12.06 -14.52 10.04
CA PHE A 288 13.22 -14.96 9.25
C PHE A 288 14.52 -14.59 9.97
N THR A 289 15.57 -15.27 9.60
CA THR A 289 16.95 -14.79 9.76
C THR A 289 17.48 -14.34 8.40
N GLY A 290 18.38 -13.39 8.38
CA GLY A 290 18.87 -12.85 7.12
C GLY A 290 20.22 -12.16 7.28
N SER A 291 20.71 -11.62 6.17
CA SER A 291 21.93 -10.84 6.11
C SER A 291 21.67 -9.48 5.44
N ASN A 292 22.55 -8.52 5.71
CA ASN A 292 22.51 -7.18 5.14
C ASN A 292 21.19 -6.41 5.41
N TYR A 293 20.53 -6.65 6.55
CA TYR A 293 19.34 -5.91 6.93
C TYR A 293 19.53 -5.16 8.26
N LEU A 294 18.82 -4.04 8.40
CA LEU A 294 18.75 -3.26 9.66
C LEU A 294 17.41 -3.45 10.36
N ASN A 295 16.33 -3.57 9.58
CA ASN A 295 14.99 -3.69 10.11
C ASN A 295 14.08 -4.37 9.07
N ALA A 296 12.89 -4.79 9.52
CA ALA A 296 11.86 -5.29 8.63
C ALA A 296 10.47 -4.91 9.15
N GLN A 297 9.52 -4.81 8.22
CA GLN A 297 8.11 -4.53 8.47
C GLN A 297 7.25 -5.58 7.80
N LEU A 298 6.33 -6.16 8.54
CA LEU A 298 5.31 -7.07 8.03
C LEU A 298 3.95 -6.38 8.06
N VAL A 299 3.21 -6.45 6.97
CA VAL A 299 1.84 -5.93 6.85
C VAL A 299 0.99 -7.00 6.17
N ILE A 300 -0.13 -7.37 6.78
CA ILE A 300 -1.14 -8.26 6.20
C ILE A 300 -2.52 -7.69 6.51
N LEU A 301 -3.31 -7.42 5.49
CA LEU A 301 -4.63 -6.82 5.64
C LEU A 301 -5.58 -7.74 6.42
N GLY A 302 -6.43 -7.13 7.24
CA GLY A 302 -7.45 -7.86 8.02
C GLY A 302 -6.90 -8.63 9.23
N THR A 303 -5.61 -8.49 9.55
CA THR A 303 -4.97 -9.14 10.71
C THR A 303 -4.37 -8.12 11.65
N THR A 304 -4.10 -8.54 12.88
CA THR A 304 -3.31 -7.76 13.84
C THR A 304 -1.91 -8.33 13.92
N ILE A 305 -0.90 -7.49 13.68
CA ILE A 305 0.50 -7.90 13.65
C ILE A 305 1.23 -7.21 14.79
N THR A 306 1.89 -8.00 15.61
CA THR A 306 2.72 -7.53 16.71
C THR A 306 4.16 -8.01 16.53
N LYS A 307 5.11 -7.10 16.50
CA LYS A 307 6.54 -7.44 16.47
C LYS A 307 6.94 -7.98 17.84
N VAL A 308 7.39 -9.23 17.87
CA VAL A 308 7.78 -9.91 19.13
C VAL A 308 9.25 -9.65 19.44
N ALA A 309 10.13 -9.92 18.48
CA ALA A 309 11.57 -9.68 18.60
C ALA A 309 12.25 -9.68 17.24
N GLY A 310 13.24 -8.82 17.04
CA GLY A 310 14.07 -8.80 15.82
C GLY A 310 13.23 -8.82 14.53
N THR A 311 13.24 -9.93 13.83
CA THR A 311 12.48 -10.20 12.59
C THR A 311 11.39 -11.25 12.81
N THR A 312 10.83 -11.33 14.01
CA THR A 312 9.74 -12.24 14.36
C THR A 312 8.49 -11.48 14.72
N TRP A 313 7.36 -11.89 14.19
CA TRP A 313 6.03 -11.31 14.42
C TRP A 313 5.04 -12.36 14.88
N SER A 314 4.10 -11.93 15.72
CA SER A 314 2.86 -12.65 16.03
C SER A 314 1.75 -12.07 15.15
N ILE A 315 1.00 -12.92 14.45
CA ILE A 315 -0.18 -12.57 13.67
C ILE A 315 -1.38 -13.09 14.43
N THR A 316 -2.31 -12.21 14.76
CA THR A 316 -3.53 -12.52 15.51
C THR A 316 -4.75 -12.04 14.74
N ASN A 317 -5.94 -12.25 15.27
CA ASN A 317 -7.22 -11.93 14.63
C ASN A 317 -7.50 -12.79 13.38
N LEU A 318 -7.08 -14.07 13.43
CA LEU A 318 -7.25 -15.06 12.37
C LEU A 318 -8.62 -15.76 12.51
N ASN A 319 -9.72 -15.01 12.39
CA ASN A 319 -11.05 -15.51 12.74
C ASN A 319 -11.80 -16.12 11.57
N THR A 320 -11.30 -15.98 10.36
CA THR A 320 -11.99 -16.42 9.13
C THR A 320 -11.01 -17.15 8.21
N ALA A 321 -11.45 -18.27 7.65
CA ALA A 321 -10.71 -18.95 6.59
C ALA A 321 -10.68 -18.07 5.33
N GLY A 322 -9.55 -18.07 4.63
CA GLY A 322 -9.38 -17.27 3.43
C GLY A 322 -7.92 -16.99 3.09
N ILE A 323 -7.73 -16.17 2.07
CA ILE A 323 -6.41 -15.69 1.65
C ILE A 323 -6.31 -14.21 1.97
N TYR A 324 -5.38 -13.88 2.86
CA TYR A 324 -5.07 -12.51 3.24
C TYR A 324 -3.80 -12.06 2.53
N LYS A 325 -3.83 -10.88 1.95
CA LYS A 325 -2.72 -10.31 1.19
C LYS A 325 -1.94 -9.30 2.01
N GLY A 326 -0.64 -9.22 1.75
CA GLY A 326 0.24 -8.30 2.42
C GLY A 326 1.62 -8.22 1.78
N TYR A 327 2.56 -7.66 2.50
CA TYR A 327 3.95 -7.62 2.10
C TYR A 327 4.88 -7.68 3.32
N LEU A 328 6.08 -8.20 3.10
CA LEU A 328 7.22 -8.10 4.00
C LEU A 328 8.24 -7.17 3.39
N ARG A 329 8.49 -6.02 4.00
CA ARG A 329 9.54 -5.08 3.60
C ARG A 329 10.75 -5.27 4.48
N ILE A 330 11.91 -5.46 3.86
CA ILE A 330 13.19 -5.65 4.54
C ILE A 330 14.11 -4.50 4.13
N TYR A 331 14.68 -3.84 5.13
CA TYR A 331 15.50 -2.65 4.96
C TYR A 331 16.97 -2.95 5.23
N SER A 332 17.86 -2.42 4.40
CA SER A 332 19.27 -2.27 4.69
C SER A 332 19.66 -0.79 4.81
N LEU A 333 20.93 -0.51 4.98
CA LEU A 333 21.41 0.86 5.00
C LEU A 333 21.11 1.59 3.67
N ASN A 334 21.29 0.89 2.56
CA ASN A 334 21.28 1.48 1.22
C ASN A 334 20.19 0.92 0.30
N SER A 335 19.36 0.01 0.79
CA SER A 335 18.31 -0.59 -0.04
C SER A 335 17.16 -1.14 0.79
N ASN A 336 16.06 -1.43 0.13
CA ASN A 336 14.99 -2.26 0.66
C ASN A 336 14.51 -3.22 -0.42
N ILE A 337 13.92 -4.33 0.01
CA ILE A 337 13.15 -5.22 -0.85
C ILE A 337 11.78 -5.46 -0.24
N ASP A 338 10.78 -5.63 -1.08
CA ASP A 338 9.43 -6.00 -0.70
C ASP A 338 9.12 -7.39 -1.25
N LEU A 339 8.61 -8.23 -0.39
CA LEU A 339 8.15 -9.57 -0.74
C LEU A 339 6.64 -9.62 -0.57
N PRO A 340 5.85 -9.80 -1.64
CA PRO A 340 4.42 -10.01 -1.52
C PRO A 340 4.13 -11.23 -0.65
N ILE A 341 3.14 -11.10 0.25
CA ILE A 341 2.72 -12.17 1.16
C ILE A 341 1.30 -12.62 0.83
N SER A 342 1.11 -13.93 0.86
CA SER A 342 -0.20 -14.57 0.96
C SER A 342 -0.26 -15.37 2.25
N LEU A 343 -1.10 -14.92 3.19
CA LEU A 343 -1.47 -15.70 4.36
C LEU A 343 -2.70 -16.53 4.01
N VAL A 344 -2.55 -17.83 3.96
CA VAL A 344 -3.62 -18.79 3.69
C VAL A 344 -4.09 -19.36 5.01
N ILE A 345 -5.32 -19.05 5.41
CA ILE A 345 -5.97 -19.63 6.57
C ILE A 345 -6.91 -20.71 6.08
N ASN A 346 -6.54 -21.94 6.35
CA ASN A 346 -7.37 -23.09 6.02
C ASN A 346 -8.52 -23.19 7.03
N SER A 347 -9.73 -23.40 6.53
CA SER A 347 -10.83 -23.84 7.40
C SER A 347 -10.54 -25.30 7.79
N THR A 348 -9.89 -25.52 8.92
CA THR A 348 -9.89 -26.87 9.49
C THR A 348 -11.26 -27.15 10.10
N ILE A 349 -12.22 -27.43 9.25
CA ILE A 349 -13.18 -28.47 9.63
C ILE A 349 -12.38 -29.75 9.42
N GLY A 350 -11.45 -30.01 10.35
CA GLY A 350 -10.64 -31.22 10.29
C GLY A 350 -11.55 -32.40 10.47
N ILE A 351 -11.72 -33.17 9.43
CA ILE A 351 -11.95 -34.59 9.62
C ILE A 351 -10.58 -35.09 10.13
N GLU A 352 -10.40 -35.14 11.46
CA GLU A 352 -9.35 -36.00 12.00
C GLU A 352 -9.65 -37.39 11.47
N GLU A 353 -8.78 -37.89 10.62
CA GLU A 353 -8.83 -39.31 10.23
C GLU A 353 -8.70 -40.13 11.52
N LEU A 354 -9.83 -40.69 11.96
CA LEU A 354 -9.91 -41.49 13.17
C LEU A 354 -9.16 -42.80 12.92
N THR A 355 -7.87 -42.81 13.12
CA THR A 355 -7.01 -44.01 12.98
C THR A 355 -7.14 -44.98 14.14
N VAL A 356 -7.88 -44.65 15.18
CA VAL A 356 -8.24 -45.59 16.26
C VAL A 356 -9.67 -45.32 16.66
N THR A 357 -10.53 -46.29 16.57
CA THR A 357 -11.98 -46.26 16.85
C THR A 357 -12.34 -45.91 18.31
N PRO A 358 -12.38 -44.64 18.73
CA PRO A 358 -13.07 -44.33 19.96
C PRO A 358 -14.55 -44.52 19.69
N THR A 359 -15.24 -45.15 20.59
CA THR A 359 -16.69 -45.20 20.55
C THR A 359 -17.21 -43.76 20.64
N TYR A 360 -18.08 -43.40 19.73
CA TYR A 360 -18.68 -42.07 19.68
C TYR A 360 -20.20 -42.18 19.49
N GLU A 361 -20.92 -41.16 19.91
CA GLU A 361 -22.35 -40.98 19.73
C GLU A 361 -22.59 -39.75 18.86
N VAL A 362 -23.45 -39.89 17.84
CA VAL A 362 -23.78 -38.82 16.89
C VAL A 362 -25.17 -38.26 17.24
N PHE A 363 -25.23 -36.93 17.27
CA PHE A 363 -26.45 -36.18 17.49
C PHE A 363 -26.74 -35.29 16.28
N ASP A 364 -28.03 -35.12 15.95
CA ASP A 364 -28.43 -34.11 14.99
C ASP A 364 -28.25 -32.70 15.57
N TRP A 365 -28.49 -31.70 14.75
CA TRP A 365 -28.38 -30.30 15.16
C TRP A 365 -29.35 -29.90 16.30
N TYR A 366 -30.44 -30.64 16.46
CA TYR A 366 -31.43 -30.44 17.52
C TYR A 366 -31.11 -31.18 18.81
N GLY A 367 -29.97 -31.85 18.88
CA GLY A 367 -29.48 -32.58 20.04
C GLY A 367 -30.13 -33.98 20.20
N ARG A 368 -30.81 -34.51 19.18
CA ARG A 368 -31.38 -35.88 19.20
C ARG A 368 -30.28 -36.88 18.84
N SER A 369 -30.08 -37.90 19.65
CA SER A 369 -29.15 -38.99 19.35
C SER A 369 -29.60 -39.76 18.12
N LEU A 370 -28.69 -39.91 17.17
CA LEU A 370 -28.87 -40.74 15.98
C LEU A 370 -28.29 -42.15 16.20
N GLY A 371 -27.44 -42.34 17.20
CA GLY A 371 -26.85 -43.63 17.55
C GLY A 371 -25.35 -43.57 17.80
N LYS A 372 -24.75 -44.70 18.14
CA LYS A 372 -23.31 -44.85 18.38
C LYS A 372 -22.64 -45.49 17.18
N ASN A 373 -21.44 -45.02 16.85
CA ASN A 373 -20.57 -45.56 15.79
C ASN A 373 -21.25 -45.65 14.40
N ILE A 374 -22.11 -44.68 14.07
CA ILE A 374 -22.75 -44.58 12.74
C ILE A 374 -21.72 -44.39 11.66
N MET A 375 -21.84 -45.04 10.51
CA MET A 375 -20.98 -44.82 9.37
C MET A 375 -21.23 -43.44 8.74
N TRP A 376 -20.15 -42.68 8.52
CA TRP A 376 -20.23 -41.32 7.96
C TRP A 376 -20.85 -41.25 6.57
N SER A 377 -20.78 -42.34 5.80
CA SER A 377 -21.45 -42.47 4.50
C SER A 377 -22.96 -42.39 4.55
N GLU A 378 -23.56 -42.64 5.71
CA GLU A 378 -25.00 -42.61 5.94
C GLU A 378 -25.52 -41.23 6.37
N LEU A 379 -24.61 -40.28 6.60
CA LEU A 379 -24.94 -38.96 7.12
C LEU A 379 -24.77 -37.88 6.04
N LYS A 380 -25.67 -36.88 6.03
CA LYS A 380 -25.54 -35.66 5.22
C LYS A 380 -25.98 -34.47 6.06
N GLY A 381 -25.10 -33.46 6.18
CA GLY A 381 -25.41 -32.26 6.92
C GLY A 381 -24.55 -32.04 8.15
N LEU A 382 -25.05 -31.25 9.09
CA LEU A 382 -24.31 -30.82 10.29
C LEU A 382 -24.70 -31.67 11.50
N TYR A 383 -23.71 -32.22 12.18
CA TYR A 383 -23.89 -33.14 13.33
C TYR A 383 -23.00 -32.74 14.51
N VAL A 384 -23.40 -33.13 15.70
CA VAL A 384 -22.58 -33.04 16.91
C VAL A 384 -22.15 -34.44 17.29
N VAL A 385 -20.85 -34.65 17.50
CA VAL A 385 -20.29 -35.96 17.87
C VAL A 385 -19.68 -35.86 19.26
N LYS A 386 -20.15 -36.76 20.14
CA LYS A 386 -19.63 -36.90 21.50
C LYS A 386 -18.80 -38.17 21.60
N TYR A 387 -17.54 -38.05 21.87
CA TYR A 387 -16.61 -39.16 22.03
C TYR A 387 -16.63 -39.72 23.44
N SER A 388 -16.25 -40.99 23.61
CA SER A 388 -16.21 -41.69 24.88
C SER A 388 -15.25 -41.02 25.92
N ASN A 389 -14.27 -40.22 25.47
CA ASN A 389 -13.37 -39.42 26.29
C ASN A 389 -13.97 -38.07 26.74
N GLY A 390 -15.27 -37.84 26.47
CA GLY A 390 -15.97 -36.60 26.80
C GLY A 390 -15.79 -35.45 25.80
N LYS A 391 -14.92 -35.58 24.79
CA LYS A 391 -14.70 -34.57 23.76
C LYS A 391 -15.98 -34.46 22.90
N ILE A 392 -16.35 -33.24 22.52
CA ILE A 392 -17.49 -32.94 21.65
C ILE A 392 -16.97 -32.20 20.40
N LYS A 393 -17.37 -32.65 19.21
CA LYS A 393 -17.07 -31.99 17.95
C LYS A 393 -18.33 -31.74 17.14
N LYS A 394 -18.39 -30.65 16.39
CA LYS A 394 -19.37 -30.40 15.32
C LYS A 394 -18.76 -30.85 14.01
N ILE A 395 -19.49 -31.61 13.22
CA ILE A 395 -19.02 -32.20 11.96
C ILE A 395 -20.04 -31.88 10.86
N CYS A 396 -19.56 -31.40 9.72
CA CYS A 396 -20.35 -31.27 8.52
C CYS A 396 -19.99 -32.42 7.56
N VAL A 397 -20.93 -33.24 7.18
CA VAL A 397 -20.73 -34.34 6.22
C VAL A 397 -21.32 -33.92 4.89
N ASN A 398 -20.45 -33.66 3.91
CA ASN A 398 -20.88 -33.43 2.53
C ASN A 398 -21.08 -34.79 1.87
N GLY A 399 -22.31 -35.09 1.48
CA GLY A 399 -22.57 -36.32 0.72
C GLY A 399 -21.80 -36.30 -0.61
N GLN A 400 -21.11 -37.38 -0.91
CA GLN A 400 -20.57 -37.66 -2.25
C GLN A 400 -21.71 -37.89 -3.24
#